data_5cbcccf6919a074761bcb9548ebd89d7
#
_entry.id   5cbcccf6919a074761bcb9548ebd89d7
#
_cell.length_a   1.000
_cell.length_b   1.000
_cell.length_c   1.000
_cell.angle_alpha   90.00
_cell.angle_beta   90.00
_cell.angle_gamma   90.00
#
_symmetry.space_group_name_H-M   'P 1'
#
loop_
_entity.id
_entity.type
_entity.pdbx_description
1 polymer ?
#
loop_
_entity_poly.entity_id
_entity_poly.type
_entity_poly.pdbx_seq_one_letter_code
_entity_poly.pdbx_strand_id
1 'polypeptide(L)'
;MGSTWRAAAAAIVLSVGLAACGGGGDDSSTNEGSTSATDAEVVANVKSSNIDFLPSNRPAGTWRWSGTPAQQVQVYVPTPVGTTEQDYAAKVATAITVLNGKLTGLLVLESTNSIPTSGNYIRISYSTSYVPPGSTDYASYCANVSTGPNLGNVILPDSQNAIASSPVYINLGNGNCNVTQDIVTHEFAHALGLSRHFSGFGNDGSVSAMFDALATLYGNPQSTIASNLTVKRAAK
;
A
#
# COMPACT_ATOMS: atom_id res chain seq x y z
N MET A 1 -27.71 -27.47 47.22
CA MET A 1 -27.44 -26.03 46.97
C MET A 1 -26.20 -25.95 46.08
N GLY A 2 -26.40 -25.93 44.77
CA GLY A 2 -25.33 -25.86 43.77
C GLY A 2 -25.45 -24.58 42.97
N SER A 3 -24.54 -23.68 43.13
CA SER A 3 -24.44 -22.40 42.42
C SER A 3 -23.71 -22.61 41.11
N THR A 4 -24.43 -22.49 39.99
CA THR A 4 -23.85 -22.50 38.61
C THR A 4 -23.47 -21.08 38.21
N TRP A 5 -22.17 -20.85 38.13
CA TRP A 5 -21.64 -19.61 37.54
C TRP A 5 -21.65 -19.72 36.02
N ARG A 6 -22.46 -18.91 35.37
CA ARG A 6 -22.45 -18.73 33.92
C ARG A 6 -21.40 -17.65 33.60
N ALA A 7 -20.30 -18.06 32.98
CA ALA A 7 -19.35 -17.12 32.38
C ALA A 7 -19.97 -16.56 31.08
N ALA A 8 -20.24 -15.26 31.06
CA ALA A 8 -20.61 -14.55 29.83
C ALA A 8 -19.31 -14.18 29.09
N ALA A 9 -19.07 -14.83 27.97
CA ALA A 9 -18.02 -14.43 27.05
C ALA A 9 -18.48 -13.19 26.27
N ALA A 10 -17.92 -12.04 26.59
CA ALA A 10 -18.09 -10.83 25.78
C ALA A 10 -17.21 -10.93 24.54
N ALA A 11 -17.82 -11.19 23.39
CA ALA A 11 -17.18 -11.08 22.09
C ALA A 11 -16.99 -9.60 21.76
N ILE A 12 -15.78 -9.09 21.90
CA ILE A 12 -15.40 -7.77 21.40
C ILE A 12 -15.22 -7.91 19.88
N VAL A 13 -16.24 -7.50 19.13
CA VAL A 13 -16.14 -7.31 17.69
C VAL A 13 -15.33 -6.02 17.48
N LEU A 14 -14.03 -6.15 17.22
CA LEU A 14 -13.23 -5.06 16.70
C LEU A 14 -13.66 -4.83 15.24
N SER A 15 -14.58 -3.90 15.03
CA SER A 15 -14.84 -3.33 13.72
C SER A 15 -13.64 -2.46 13.32
N VAL A 16 -12.65 -3.08 12.66
CA VAL A 16 -11.62 -2.32 11.95
C VAL A 16 -12.34 -1.66 10.78
N GLY A 17 -12.61 -0.36 10.92
CA GLY A 17 -13.13 0.45 9.83
C GLY A 17 -12.12 0.41 8.68
N LEU A 18 -12.43 -0.36 7.65
CA LEU A 18 -11.78 -0.28 6.35
C LEU A 18 -12.05 1.12 5.82
N ALA A 19 -11.04 1.99 5.86
CA ALA A 19 -11.09 3.24 5.12
C ALA A 19 -11.11 2.88 3.63
N ALA A 20 -12.30 2.86 3.07
CA ALA A 20 -12.49 2.71 1.64
C ALA A 20 -11.73 3.84 0.93
N CYS A 21 -11.05 3.52 -0.14
CA CYS A 21 -10.40 4.46 -1.03
C CYS A 21 -11.48 5.25 -1.80
N GLY A 22 -12.20 6.14 -1.07
CA GLY A 22 -13.22 7.02 -1.62
C GLY A 22 -12.57 8.27 -2.17
N GLY A 23 -12.35 8.35 -3.46
CA GLY A 23 -12.03 9.59 -4.16
C GLY A 23 -13.26 10.49 -4.23
N GLY A 24 -13.52 11.28 -3.18
CA GLY A 24 -14.48 12.39 -3.19
C GLY A 24 -13.71 13.67 -3.44
N GLY A 25 -13.80 14.23 -4.64
CA GLY A 25 -13.30 15.55 -4.94
C GLY A 25 -14.19 16.61 -4.30
N ASP A 26 -13.61 17.51 -3.53
CA ASP A 26 -14.14 18.85 -3.33
C ASP A 26 -13.06 19.85 -3.77
N ASP A 27 -13.39 20.53 -4.87
CA ASP A 27 -12.64 21.66 -5.40
C ASP A 27 -12.61 22.80 -4.38
N SER A 28 -11.43 23.04 -3.85
CA SER A 28 -11.02 24.36 -3.38
C SER A 28 -9.61 24.60 -3.87
N SER A 29 -9.52 25.07 -5.11
CA SER A 29 -8.29 25.58 -5.70
C SER A 29 -7.87 26.86 -4.99
N THR A 30 -7.01 26.75 -3.99
CA THR A 30 -6.06 27.80 -3.68
C THR A 30 -4.71 27.33 -4.21
N ASN A 31 -4.22 28.08 -5.19
CA ASN A 31 -2.91 27.93 -5.79
C ASN A 31 -1.85 28.30 -4.75
N GLU A 32 -1.60 27.42 -3.79
CA GLU A 32 -0.46 27.47 -2.90
C GLU A 32 0.63 26.60 -3.50
N GLY A 33 1.77 27.22 -3.80
CA GLY A 33 2.93 26.53 -4.34
C GLY A 33 3.22 25.27 -3.52
N SER A 34 3.38 24.14 -4.17
CA SER A 34 3.66 22.85 -3.58
C SER A 34 4.89 22.95 -2.66
N THR A 35 4.67 23.27 -1.40
CA THR A 35 5.70 23.19 -0.38
C THR A 35 5.94 21.72 -0.06
N SER A 36 7.17 21.25 -0.29
CA SER A 36 7.58 19.92 0.13
C SER A 36 7.24 19.70 1.60
N ALA A 37 6.74 18.52 1.96
CA ALA A 37 6.49 18.17 3.35
C ALA A 37 7.76 18.39 4.21
N THR A 38 7.61 18.91 5.41
CA THR A 38 8.73 19.05 6.36
C THR A 38 9.24 17.68 6.81
N ASP A 39 10.44 17.62 7.37
CA ASP A 39 11.00 16.37 7.89
C ASP A 39 10.13 15.77 9.00
N ALA A 40 9.54 16.62 9.85
CA ALA A 40 8.62 16.18 10.90
C ALA A 40 7.33 15.55 10.32
N GLU A 41 6.78 16.12 9.25
CA GLU A 41 5.62 15.57 8.55
C GLU A 41 5.95 14.24 7.87
N VAL A 42 7.12 14.12 7.23
CA VAL A 42 7.54 12.84 6.63
C VAL A 42 7.68 11.75 7.70
N VAL A 43 8.30 12.04 8.84
CA VAL A 43 8.39 11.11 9.97
C VAL A 43 7.00 10.75 10.50
N ALA A 44 6.10 11.72 10.66
CA ALA A 44 4.73 11.49 11.10
C ALA A 44 3.95 10.61 10.09
N ASN A 45 4.15 10.83 8.80
CA ASN A 45 3.53 10.04 7.73
C ASN A 45 4.00 8.57 7.77
N VAL A 46 5.32 8.31 7.86
CA VAL A 46 5.85 6.96 8.01
C VAL A 46 5.34 6.31 9.30
N LYS A 47 5.33 7.07 10.41
CA LYS A 47 4.84 6.56 11.69
C LYS A 47 3.38 6.13 11.60
N SER A 48 2.49 6.99 11.12
CA SER A 48 1.05 6.73 11.08
C SER A 48 0.66 5.67 10.05
N SER A 49 1.33 5.64 8.88
CA SER A 49 0.97 4.74 7.79
C SER A 49 1.65 3.37 7.84
N ASN A 50 2.76 3.25 8.55
CA ASN A 50 3.55 2.03 8.61
C ASN A 50 3.73 1.54 10.06
N ILE A 51 4.43 2.28 10.93
CA ILE A 51 4.82 1.81 12.27
C ILE A 51 3.59 1.58 13.17
N ASP A 52 2.69 2.56 13.27
CA ASP A 52 1.51 2.50 14.16
C ASP A 52 0.38 1.63 13.59
N PHE A 53 0.52 1.16 12.36
CA PHE A 53 -0.44 0.24 11.76
C PHE A 53 -0.35 -1.16 12.38
N LEU A 54 0.77 -1.49 12.99
CA LEU A 54 1.03 -2.83 13.51
C LEU A 54 0.14 -3.18 14.69
N PRO A 55 -0.33 -4.44 14.78
CA PRO A 55 -0.88 -4.97 16.01
C PRO A 55 0.13 -4.85 17.15
N SER A 56 -0.35 -4.62 18.37
CA SER A 56 0.48 -4.39 19.58
C SER A 56 1.44 -5.54 19.93
N ASN A 57 1.25 -6.73 19.35
CA ASN A 57 2.09 -7.91 19.55
C ASN A 57 3.21 -8.06 18.50
N ARG A 58 3.41 -7.09 17.63
CA ARG A 58 4.49 -7.11 16.63
C ARG A 58 5.70 -6.30 17.11
N PRO A 59 6.91 -6.61 16.61
CA PRO A 59 8.08 -5.80 16.91
C PRO A 59 7.85 -4.34 16.51
N ALA A 60 8.28 -3.40 17.36
CA ALA A 60 8.20 -1.98 17.07
C ALA A 60 9.09 -1.60 15.87
N GLY A 61 8.73 -0.55 15.17
CA GLY A 61 9.53 0.04 14.10
C GLY A 61 8.99 -0.24 12.69
N THR A 62 9.74 0.22 11.71
CA THR A 62 9.37 0.11 10.29
C THR A 62 9.33 -1.33 9.81
N TRP A 63 8.37 -1.60 8.91
CA TRP A 63 8.26 -2.87 8.23
C TRP A 63 8.10 -2.65 6.71
N ARG A 64 8.74 -3.48 5.90
CA ARG A 64 8.80 -3.36 4.45
C ARG A 64 9.29 -4.64 3.79
N TRP A 65 9.40 -4.67 2.48
CA TRP A 65 10.11 -5.73 1.79
C TRP A 65 11.55 -5.83 2.32
N SER A 66 11.99 -7.05 2.66
CA SER A 66 13.33 -7.30 3.20
C SER A 66 14.41 -7.28 2.11
N GLY A 67 15.60 -6.85 2.46
CA GLY A 67 16.80 -6.84 1.63
C GLY A 67 17.64 -5.58 1.83
N THR A 68 18.76 -5.56 1.14
CA THR A 68 19.69 -4.42 1.15
C THR A 68 19.29 -3.39 0.08
N PRO A 69 19.66 -2.11 0.22
CA PRO A 69 19.51 -1.13 -0.85
C PRO A 69 20.38 -1.51 -2.09
N ALA A 70 19.96 -1.38 -3.34
CA ALA A 70 18.55 -1.13 -3.73
C ALA A 70 17.77 -2.42 -3.68
N GLN A 71 16.74 -2.44 -2.80
CA GLN A 71 15.88 -3.61 -2.65
C GLN A 71 15.18 -3.95 -3.96
N GLN A 72 15.35 -5.17 -4.46
CA GLN A 72 14.62 -5.66 -5.62
C GLN A 72 13.32 -6.35 -5.20
N VAL A 73 12.22 -5.96 -5.83
CA VAL A 73 10.90 -6.58 -5.66
C VAL A 73 10.35 -6.92 -7.04
N GLN A 74 10.11 -8.20 -7.27
CA GLN A 74 9.50 -8.65 -8.52
C GLN A 74 8.01 -8.32 -8.55
N VAL A 75 7.54 -7.86 -9.71
CA VAL A 75 6.13 -7.55 -9.97
C VAL A 75 5.66 -8.45 -11.12
N TYR A 76 4.91 -9.49 -10.77
CA TYR A 76 4.29 -10.35 -11.77
C TYR A 76 3.08 -9.65 -12.38
N VAL A 77 3.16 -9.38 -13.67
CA VAL A 77 2.09 -8.79 -14.47
C VAL A 77 1.55 -9.85 -15.41
N PRO A 78 0.34 -10.38 -15.18
CA PRO A 78 -0.25 -11.39 -16.07
C PRO A 78 -0.44 -10.82 -17.49
N THR A 79 -0.40 -11.69 -18.50
CA THR A 79 -0.74 -11.28 -19.85
C THR A 79 -2.17 -10.76 -19.91
N PRO A 80 -2.37 -9.49 -20.29
CA PRO A 80 -3.69 -8.88 -20.28
C PRO A 80 -4.59 -9.44 -21.38
N VAL A 81 -5.88 -9.60 -21.09
CA VAL A 81 -6.91 -10.05 -22.01
C VAL A 81 -7.90 -8.91 -22.28
N GLY A 82 -7.98 -8.47 -23.52
CA GLY A 82 -8.86 -7.36 -23.92
C GLY A 82 -8.32 -5.97 -23.55
N THR A 83 -9.06 -4.95 -23.98
CA THR A 83 -8.59 -3.55 -23.92
C THR A 83 -8.46 -3.00 -22.51
N THR A 84 -9.36 -3.37 -21.60
CA THR A 84 -9.35 -2.88 -20.21
C THR A 84 -8.12 -3.38 -19.45
N GLU A 85 -7.79 -4.67 -19.55
CA GLU A 85 -6.59 -5.20 -18.89
C GLU A 85 -5.30 -4.70 -19.54
N GLN A 86 -5.31 -4.45 -20.85
CA GLN A 86 -4.18 -3.82 -21.54
C GLN A 86 -3.94 -2.39 -21.03
N ASP A 87 -5.00 -1.61 -20.83
CA ASP A 87 -4.92 -0.28 -20.24
C ASP A 87 -4.37 -0.34 -18.79
N TYR A 88 -4.85 -1.28 -17.97
CA TYR A 88 -4.33 -1.47 -16.61
C TYR A 88 -2.86 -1.91 -16.61
N ALA A 89 -2.46 -2.81 -17.49
CA ALA A 89 -1.06 -3.24 -17.62
C ALA A 89 -0.14 -2.07 -18.02
N ALA A 90 -0.60 -1.19 -18.91
CA ALA A 90 0.14 0.03 -19.28
C ALA A 90 0.30 0.99 -18.09
N LYS A 91 -0.75 1.16 -17.28
CA LYS A 91 -0.70 1.97 -16.06
C LYS A 91 0.23 1.36 -15.01
N VAL A 92 0.26 0.04 -14.87
CA VAL A 92 1.21 -0.67 -14.01
C VAL A 92 2.66 -0.42 -14.46
N ALA A 93 2.95 -0.52 -15.75
CA ALA A 93 4.28 -0.24 -16.28
C ALA A 93 4.72 1.21 -16.01
N THR A 94 3.79 2.17 -16.16
CA THR A 94 4.03 3.58 -15.84
C THR A 94 4.29 3.77 -14.34
N ALA A 95 3.49 3.16 -13.46
CA ALA A 95 3.69 3.25 -12.00
C ALA A 95 5.04 2.68 -11.57
N ILE A 96 5.47 1.54 -12.12
CA ILE A 96 6.79 0.95 -11.89
C ILE A 96 7.89 1.93 -12.31
N THR A 97 7.76 2.55 -13.49
CA THR A 97 8.75 3.52 -13.99
C THR A 97 8.85 4.73 -13.07
N VAL A 98 7.71 5.31 -12.66
CA VAL A 98 7.67 6.46 -11.73
C VAL A 98 8.30 6.11 -10.39
N LEU A 99 7.91 4.98 -9.79
CA LEU A 99 8.43 4.55 -8.49
C LEU A 99 9.93 4.26 -8.54
N ASN A 100 10.42 3.59 -9.56
CA ASN A 100 11.85 3.35 -9.75
C ASN A 100 12.63 4.66 -9.89
N GLY A 101 12.08 5.65 -10.59
CA GLY A 101 12.67 6.98 -10.69
C GLY A 101 12.71 7.69 -9.33
N LYS A 102 11.56 7.74 -8.63
CA LYS A 102 11.45 8.42 -7.33
C LYS A 102 12.23 7.74 -6.20
N LEU A 103 12.42 6.43 -6.26
CA LEU A 103 13.11 5.63 -5.23
C LEU A 103 14.48 5.12 -5.69
N THR A 104 15.13 5.85 -6.61
CA THR A 104 16.45 5.50 -7.17
C THR A 104 17.46 5.20 -6.05
N GLY A 105 18.12 4.04 -6.15
CA GLY A 105 19.11 3.57 -5.17
C GLY A 105 18.52 2.99 -3.88
N LEU A 106 17.20 3.05 -3.69
CA LEU A 106 16.52 2.53 -2.50
C LEU A 106 15.69 1.28 -2.80
N LEU A 107 14.97 1.28 -3.92
CA LEU A 107 14.08 0.22 -4.34
C LEU A 107 14.12 0.07 -5.86
N VAL A 108 14.00 -1.16 -6.33
CA VAL A 108 13.81 -1.48 -7.75
C VAL A 108 12.61 -2.41 -7.88
N LEU A 109 11.59 -1.98 -8.59
CA LEU A 109 10.47 -2.82 -9.02
C LEU A 109 10.80 -3.42 -10.38
N GLU A 110 10.82 -4.74 -10.46
CA GLU A 110 11.17 -5.47 -11.68
C GLU A 110 9.96 -6.22 -12.22
N SER A 111 9.46 -5.76 -13.37
CA SER A 111 8.30 -6.39 -14.02
C SER A 111 8.68 -7.73 -14.64
N THR A 112 7.85 -8.74 -14.42
CA THR A 112 7.98 -10.05 -15.04
C THR A 112 6.62 -10.57 -15.52
N ASN A 113 6.61 -11.33 -16.63
CA ASN A 113 5.43 -12.03 -17.13
C ASN A 113 5.37 -13.50 -16.72
N SER A 114 6.38 -13.96 -15.98
CA SER A 114 6.44 -15.31 -15.43
C SER A 114 6.27 -15.27 -13.93
N ILE A 115 5.46 -16.18 -13.37
CA ILE A 115 5.26 -16.26 -11.92
C ILE A 115 6.61 -16.60 -11.27
N PRO A 116 7.11 -15.74 -10.34
CA PRO A 116 8.33 -16.04 -9.61
C PRO A 116 8.21 -17.36 -8.84
N THR A 117 9.24 -18.19 -8.95
CA THR A 117 9.27 -19.53 -8.33
C THR A 117 9.78 -19.52 -6.89
N SER A 118 10.42 -18.44 -6.47
CA SER A 118 10.98 -18.27 -5.12
C SER A 118 10.88 -16.81 -4.68
N GLY A 119 10.82 -16.61 -3.37
CA GLY A 119 10.81 -15.29 -2.77
C GLY A 119 9.43 -14.61 -2.77
N ASN A 120 9.42 -13.44 -2.21
CA ASN A 120 8.24 -12.60 -2.13
C ASN A 120 8.13 -11.73 -3.40
N TYR A 121 6.92 -11.54 -3.90
CA TYR A 121 6.67 -10.72 -5.07
C TYR A 121 5.30 -10.05 -5.00
N ILE A 122 5.13 -8.98 -5.76
CA ILE A 122 3.84 -8.34 -5.98
C ILE A 122 3.18 -9.02 -7.19
N ARG A 123 1.89 -9.32 -7.08
CA ARG A 123 1.09 -9.88 -8.17
C ARG A 123 -0.01 -8.92 -8.57
N ILE A 124 -0.02 -8.52 -9.82
CA ILE A 124 -1.15 -7.80 -10.39
C ILE A 124 -2.31 -8.77 -10.67
N SER A 125 -3.51 -8.36 -10.33
CA SER A 125 -4.73 -9.13 -10.60
C SER A 125 -5.82 -8.20 -11.15
N TYR A 126 -6.43 -8.58 -12.26
CA TYR A 126 -7.41 -7.76 -12.96
C TYR A 126 -8.84 -8.17 -12.61
N SER A 127 -9.74 -7.18 -12.50
CA SER A 127 -11.15 -7.36 -12.17
C SER A 127 -11.41 -8.09 -10.85
N THR A 128 -10.53 -7.90 -9.87
CA THR A 128 -10.51 -8.63 -8.59
C THR A 128 -10.46 -7.74 -7.37
N SER A 129 -10.70 -6.44 -7.52
CA SER A 129 -10.78 -5.53 -6.37
C SER A 129 -11.96 -5.91 -5.47
N TYR A 130 -11.70 -5.93 -4.17
CA TYR A 130 -12.70 -6.29 -3.18
C TYR A 130 -13.77 -5.20 -3.05
N VAL A 131 -15.02 -5.61 -3.18
CA VAL A 131 -16.18 -4.77 -2.86
C VAL A 131 -16.89 -5.38 -1.67
N PRO A 132 -17.12 -4.66 -0.57
CA PRO A 132 -17.82 -5.18 0.59
C PRO A 132 -19.21 -5.67 0.21
N PRO A 133 -19.69 -6.79 0.78
CA PRO A 133 -21.04 -7.30 0.53
C PRO A 133 -22.11 -6.24 0.80
N GLY A 134 -23.00 -6.05 -0.17
CA GLY A 134 -24.09 -5.06 -0.11
C GLY A 134 -23.70 -3.62 -0.49
N SER A 135 -22.44 -3.34 -0.76
CA SER A 135 -22.03 -2.03 -1.31
C SER A 135 -22.44 -1.92 -2.77
N THR A 136 -22.94 -0.73 -3.15
CA THR A 136 -23.19 -0.35 -4.55
C THR A 136 -22.22 0.73 -5.02
N ASP A 137 -21.33 1.19 -4.15
CA ASP A 137 -20.31 2.19 -4.46
C ASP A 137 -19.06 1.51 -5.02
N TYR A 138 -19.16 1.04 -6.25
CA TYR A 138 -18.05 0.35 -6.92
C TYR A 138 -16.86 1.28 -7.19
N ALA A 139 -17.07 2.59 -7.29
CA ALA A 139 -16.02 3.56 -7.57
C ALA A 139 -15.07 3.71 -6.38
N SER A 140 -15.57 3.63 -5.16
CA SER A 140 -14.75 3.67 -3.93
C SER A 140 -13.93 2.40 -3.70
N TYR A 141 -14.20 1.32 -4.45
CA TYR A 141 -13.51 0.04 -4.34
C TYR A 141 -12.87 -0.38 -5.66
N CYS A 142 -12.34 0.58 -6.41
CA CYS A 142 -11.76 0.35 -7.73
C CYS A 142 -10.46 -0.46 -7.72
N ALA A 143 -9.70 -0.38 -6.63
CA ALA A 143 -8.49 -1.14 -6.44
C ALA A 143 -8.26 -1.40 -4.94
N ASN A 144 -7.46 -2.39 -4.62
CA ASN A 144 -6.99 -2.62 -3.26
C ASN A 144 -5.75 -3.52 -3.23
N VAL A 145 -5.00 -3.42 -2.13
CA VAL A 145 -3.89 -4.34 -1.81
C VAL A 145 -4.33 -5.34 -0.76
N SER A 146 -4.05 -6.63 -1.01
CA SER A 146 -4.43 -7.71 -0.09
C SER A 146 -3.53 -8.94 -0.25
N THR A 147 -3.86 -10.03 0.45
CA THR A 147 -3.15 -11.32 0.37
C THR A 147 -3.72 -12.26 -0.70
N GLY A 148 -4.67 -11.79 -1.50
CA GLY A 148 -5.29 -12.58 -2.56
C GLY A 148 -6.33 -11.79 -3.36
N PRO A 149 -6.82 -12.34 -4.48
CA PRO A 149 -7.84 -11.69 -5.29
C PRO A 149 -9.18 -11.67 -4.55
N ASN A 150 -9.95 -10.59 -4.74
CA ASN A 150 -11.28 -10.39 -4.12
C ASN A 150 -11.27 -10.47 -2.56
N LEU A 151 -10.15 -10.14 -1.93
CA LEU A 151 -10.03 -10.12 -0.48
C LEU A 151 -9.87 -8.68 0.04
N GLY A 152 -10.60 -8.35 1.12
CA GLY A 152 -10.52 -7.06 1.80
C GLY A 152 -9.55 -7.07 3.00
N ASN A 153 -8.72 -8.09 3.16
CA ASN A 153 -7.74 -8.16 4.23
C ASN A 153 -6.49 -7.32 3.90
N VAL A 154 -5.84 -6.84 4.94
CA VAL A 154 -4.59 -6.07 4.81
C VAL A 154 -3.36 -6.97 4.83
N ILE A 155 -2.28 -6.52 4.19
CA ILE A 155 -0.96 -7.14 4.34
C ILE A 155 -0.38 -6.79 5.71
N LEU A 156 0.31 -7.74 6.31
CA LEU A 156 0.95 -7.59 7.62
C LEU A 156 2.41 -8.01 7.53
N PRO A 157 3.29 -7.45 8.37
CA PRO A 157 4.66 -7.94 8.49
C PRO A 157 4.72 -9.29 9.21
N ASP A 158 5.81 -9.99 8.98
CA ASP A 158 6.22 -11.16 9.78
C ASP A 158 6.91 -10.74 11.09
N SER A 159 7.48 -11.70 11.79
CA SER A 159 8.21 -11.46 13.07
C SER A 159 9.53 -10.69 12.88
N GLN A 160 10.00 -10.52 11.67
CA GLN A 160 11.22 -9.79 11.31
C GLN A 160 10.93 -8.41 10.73
N ASN A 161 9.67 -7.95 10.79
CA ASN A 161 9.21 -6.72 10.14
C ASN A 161 9.40 -6.74 8.60
N ALA A 162 9.41 -7.92 7.98
CA ALA A 162 9.31 -8.07 6.55
C ALA A 162 7.84 -8.23 6.13
N ILE A 163 7.50 -7.81 4.91
CA ILE A 163 6.16 -8.07 4.36
C ILE A 163 5.94 -9.59 4.30
N ALA A 164 4.96 -10.07 5.06
CA ALA A 164 4.75 -11.49 5.31
C ALA A 164 3.97 -12.20 4.19
N SER A 165 3.17 -11.45 3.41
CA SER A 165 2.36 -12.03 2.36
C SER A 165 3.18 -12.28 1.12
N SER A 166 3.11 -13.52 0.59
CA SER A 166 3.76 -13.87 -0.67
C SER A 166 2.81 -14.76 -1.49
N PRO A 167 2.31 -14.25 -2.61
CA PRO A 167 2.44 -12.88 -3.13
C PRO A 167 1.58 -11.85 -2.41
N VAL A 168 1.97 -10.57 -2.52
CA VAL A 168 1.08 -9.43 -2.24
C VAL A 168 0.31 -9.11 -3.51
N TYR A 169 -1.00 -9.04 -3.43
CA TYR A 169 -1.84 -8.75 -4.58
C TYR A 169 -2.15 -7.25 -4.67
N ILE A 170 -1.97 -6.68 -5.85
CA ILE A 170 -2.59 -5.43 -6.26
C ILE A 170 -3.75 -5.80 -7.17
N ASN A 171 -4.98 -5.63 -6.66
CA ASN A 171 -6.21 -5.94 -7.34
C ASN A 171 -6.73 -4.69 -8.06
N LEU A 172 -6.86 -4.75 -9.38
CA LEU A 172 -7.23 -3.61 -10.22
C LEU A 172 -8.59 -3.85 -10.89
N GLY A 173 -9.53 -2.98 -10.56
CA GLY A 173 -10.88 -3.04 -11.10
C GLY A 173 -11.76 -4.10 -10.44
N ASN A 174 -13.05 -3.81 -10.38
CA ASN A 174 -14.10 -4.72 -9.89
C ASN A 174 -15.12 -5.05 -10.99
N GLY A 175 -14.83 -4.71 -12.24
CA GLY A 175 -15.73 -4.87 -13.37
C GLY A 175 -16.72 -3.72 -13.58
N ASN A 176 -16.85 -2.79 -12.62
CA ASN A 176 -17.84 -1.70 -12.63
C ASN A 176 -17.21 -0.31 -12.38
N CYS A 177 -15.90 -0.21 -12.41
CA CYS A 177 -15.19 1.06 -12.23
C CYS A 177 -14.01 1.20 -13.19
N ASN A 178 -13.52 2.42 -13.36
CA ASN A 178 -12.33 2.71 -14.14
C ASN A 178 -11.15 3.03 -13.22
N VAL A 179 -10.10 2.22 -13.28
CA VAL A 179 -8.85 2.44 -12.53
C VAL A 179 -8.02 3.51 -13.24
N THR A 180 -7.71 4.59 -12.55
CA THR A 180 -6.84 5.66 -13.07
C THR A 180 -5.36 5.34 -12.84
N GLN A 181 -4.45 6.09 -13.49
CA GLN A 181 -3.01 5.98 -13.26
C GLN A 181 -2.65 6.23 -11.78
N ASP A 182 -3.30 7.22 -11.18
CA ASP A 182 -3.04 7.62 -9.79
C ASP A 182 -3.46 6.54 -8.82
N ILE A 183 -4.59 5.87 -9.05
CA ILE A 183 -5.03 4.71 -8.27
C ILE A 183 -3.97 3.61 -8.34
N VAL A 184 -3.44 3.27 -9.51
CA VAL A 184 -2.41 2.23 -9.63
C VAL A 184 -1.14 2.59 -8.85
N THR A 185 -0.67 3.84 -8.95
CA THR A 185 0.51 4.31 -8.21
C THR A 185 0.27 4.29 -6.70
N HIS A 186 -0.92 4.68 -6.27
CA HIS A 186 -1.38 4.63 -4.89
C HIS A 186 -1.38 3.19 -4.31
N GLU A 187 -1.89 2.22 -5.06
CA GLU A 187 -1.90 0.82 -4.62
C GLU A 187 -0.48 0.25 -4.48
N PHE A 188 0.44 0.66 -5.34
CA PHE A 188 1.84 0.30 -5.13
C PHE A 188 2.40 0.82 -3.81
N ALA A 189 2.03 2.02 -3.37
CA ALA A 189 2.47 2.52 -2.06
C ALA A 189 1.97 1.65 -0.91
N HIS A 190 0.74 1.15 -0.99
CA HIS A 190 0.22 0.17 -0.04
C HIS A 190 0.99 -1.16 -0.11
N ALA A 191 1.23 -1.69 -1.31
CA ALA A 191 1.99 -2.93 -1.50
C ALA A 191 3.45 -2.80 -1.04
N LEU A 192 3.96 -1.59 -0.93
CA LEU A 192 5.30 -1.25 -0.43
C LEU A 192 5.34 -0.94 1.07
N GLY A 193 4.22 -1.05 1.79
CA GLY A 193 4.17 -0.97 3.24
C GLY A 193 3.55 0.29 3.84
N LEU A 194 3.00 1.21 3.06
CA LEU A 194 2.23 2.33 3.58
C LEU A 194 0.75 1.94 3.67
N SER A 195 0.30 1.47 4.84
CA SER A 195 -1.03 0.86 4.99
C SER A 195 -2.17 1.86 5.26
N ARG A 196 -1.86 3.04 5.80
CA ARG A 196 -2.88 4.08 6.07
C ARG A 196 -2.60 5.33 5.27
N HIS A 197 -3.67 6.00 4.88
CA HIS A 197 -3.58 7.29 4.24
C HIS A 197 -3.17 8.39 5.24
N PHE A 198 -2.54 9.43 4.72
CA PHE A 198 -2.22 10.68 5.40
C PHE A 198 -2.42 11.84 4.43
N SER A 199 -2.41 13.06 4.91
CA SER A 199 -2.53 14.25 4.04
C SER A 199 -1.40 14.26 3.02
N GLY A 200 -1.73 14.29 1.73
CA GLY A 200 -0.77 14.16 0.66
C GLY A 200 -0.37 12.72 0.30
N PHE A 201 -1.10 11.73 0.79
CA PHE A 201 -1.14 10.37 0.23
C PHE A 201 -2.12 10.42 -0.96
N GLY A 202 -1.73 11.17 -1.97
CA GLY A 202 -2.63 11.54 -3.03
C GLY A 202 -2.80 10.49 -4.09
N ASN A 203 -3.87 10.70 -4.86
CA ASN A 203 -4.16 9.95 -6.06
C ASN A 203 -3.50 10.58 -7.29
N ASP A 204 -2.87 11.73 -7.17
CA ASP A 204 -2.14 12.35 -8.25
C ASP A 204 -0.64 12.11 -8.10
N GLY A 205 -0.01 11.47 -9.03
CA GLY A 205 1.42 11.15 -9.01
C GLY A 205 2.35 12.38 -8.83
N SER A 206 1.78 13.58 -8.60
CA SER A 206 2.49 14.82 -8.29
C SER A 206 2.83 14.97 -6.81
N VAL A 207 2.28 14.14 -5.92
CA VAL A 207 2.40 14.34 -4.47
C VAL A 207 3.73 13.81 -3.95
N SER A 208 4.61 14.72 -3.59
CA SER A 208 5.92 14.41 -3.02
C SER A 208 5.84 13.72 -1.65
N ALA A 209 4.79 13.98 -0.85
CA ALA A 209 4.67 13.46 0.51
C ALA A 209 4.64 11.91 0.57
N MET A 210 3.91 11.25 -0.32
CA MET A 210 3.87 9.79 -0.42
C MET A 210 5.22 9.21 -0.84
N PHE A 211 5.86 9.81 -1.84
CA PHE A 211 7.17 9.35 -2.30
C PHE A 211 8.27 9.61 -1.28
N ASP A 212 8.23 10.73 -0.55
CA ASP A 212 9.15 11.03 0.54
C ASP A 212 8.98 10.04 1.71
N ALA A 213 7.74 9.65 2.03
CA ALA A 213 7.48 8.61 3.03
C ALA A 213 8.05 7.25 2.59
N LEU A 214 7.86 6.85 1.33
CA LEU A 214 8.46 5.63 0.76
C LEU A 214 10.00 5.72 0.75
N ALA A 215 10.58 6.83 0.30
CA ALA A 215 12.02 7.02 0.30
C ALA A 215 12.60 6.92 1.72
N THR A 216 11.92 7.50 2.71
CA THR A 216 12.29 7.38 4.12
C THR A 216 12.16 5.95 4.62
N LEU A 217 11.05 5.26 4.31
CA LEU A 217 10.83 3.87 4.69
C LEU A 217 11.93 2.94 4.16
N TYR A 218 12.27 3.06 2.87
CA TYR A 218 13.29 2.22 2.23
C TYR A 218 14.73 2.67 2.47
N GLY A 219 14.93 3.93 2.83
CA GLY A 219 16.23 4.50 3.20
C GLY A 219 16.69 4.22 4.63
N ASN A 220 15.83 3.59 5.44
CA ASN A 220 16.14 3.17 6.80
C ASN A 220 16.12 1.64 6.92
N PRO A 221 16.89 1.03 7.84
CA PRO A 221 16.77 -0.38 8.15
C PRO A 221 15.35 -0.76 8.63
N GLN A 222 14.95 -2.01 8.41
CA GLN A 222 13.74 -2.56 9.05
C GLN A 222 13.85 -2.44 10.57
N SER A 223 12.72 -2.38 11.25
CA SER A 223 12.61 -2.21 12.69
C SER A 223 13.17 -0.87 13.23
N THR A 224 13.36 0.13 12.36
CA THR A 224 13.73 1.48 12.80
C THR A 224 12.53 2.14 13.48
N ILE A 225 12.67 2.52 14.76
CA ILE A 225 11.62 3.26 15.48
C ILE A 225 11.50 4.70 14.99
N ALA A 226 10.34 5.31 15.18
CA ALA A 226 10.05 6.63 14.62
C ALA A 226 11.06 7.72 15.01
N SER A 227 11.56 7.71 16.26
CA SER A 227 12.57 8.67 16.75
C SER A 227 13.94 8.55 16.09
N ASN A 228 14.22 7.42 15.46
CA ASN A 228 15.51 7.11 14.84
C ASN A 228 15.46 7.17 13.30
N LEU A 229 14.29 7.53 12.73
CA LEU A 229 14.17 7.68 11.29
C LEU A 229 15.06 8.82 10.78
N THR A 230 15.88 8.50 9.80
CA THR A 230 16.57 9.51 8.97
C THR A 230 15.70 9.78 7.75
N VAL A 231 15.24 11.02 7.61
CA VAL A 231 14.41 11.41 6.46
C VAL A 231 15.22 11.33 5.18
N LYS A 232 14.65 10.66 4.20
CA LYS A 232 15.13 10.60 2.82
C LYS A 232 14.07 11.20 1.91
N ARG A 233 14.52 11.93 0.91
CA ARG A 233 13.64 12.54 -0.08
C ARG A 233 13.62 11.71 -1.34
N ALA A 234 12.46 11.64 -1.97
CA ALA A 234 12.34 11.06 -3.29
C ALA A 234 13.18 11.85 -4.30
N ALA A 235 13.67 11.19 -5.33
CA ALA A 235 14.34 11.86 -6.43
C ALA A 235 13.38 12.84 -7.14
N LYS A 236 13.95 13.94 -7.63
CA LYS A 236 13.19 14.99 -8.34
C LYS A 236 12.69 14.51 -9.69
#